data_40a5dcbb2fee85b44c5142c2ccd8bcce
#
_entry.id   40a5dcbb2fee85b44c5142c2ccd8bcce
#
_cell.length_a   1.000
_cell.length_b   1.000
_cell.length_c   1.000
_cell.angle_alpha   90.00
_cell.angle_beta   90.00
_cell.angle_gamma   90.00
#
_symmetry.space_group_name_H-M   'P 1'
#
loop_
_entity.id
_entity.type
_entity.pdbx_description
1 polymer ?
#
loop_
_entity_poly.entity_id
_entity_poly.type
_entity_poly.pdbx_seq_one_letter_code
_entity_poly.pdbx_strand_id
1 'polypeptide(L)'
;MYKNNGSAGGAIAVSNSTNNNAVKLRIESCTFAENSGRGGAISLENKKTAINDYQLINSTIYKNSSPNDAGAIMLLAGQTGETFDLINCTITENTTTGNAGHGAGIRFYNDDSSTSQTVLKRILNCIIENNYATNNGSRNQNSDLSFRHTPEATYLIIKNSFIGSDGNNNINVKYYMEDNLFNYFSAVESLAEFEGSTSDQIQAEKCIPVLSSSLASNYGNPQWLQEVGITTDQKGKTRPFTNNRCTIGSVEVVSTLNPGTKPEGTPIYPSYDNLVMAGYQGWFSVKGDDSGNNGYVHCGRDGKFEPGYAGIEFWPDMTEYTKKYPVDFVYPDNSQAYFFSSSDEETVDLHFKWMQQYGIDGVFIQRFISSITSQ
;
A
#
# COMPACT_ATOMS: atom_id res chain seq x y z
N MET A 1 8.43 24.82 -1.34
CA MET A 1 7.41 25.92 -1.50
C MET A 1 6.42 25.83 -0.36
N TYR A 2 6.24 26.93 0.37
CA TYR A 2 5.54 26.91 1.64
C TYR A 2 4.61 28.12 1.79
N LYS A 3 3.38 27.88 2.25
CA LYS A 3 2.34 28.90 2.54
C LYS A 3 2.06 29.89 1.40
N ASN A 4 2.14 29.42 0.16
CA ASN A 4 1.74 30.25 -0.97
C ASN A 4 0.24 30.14 -1.23
N ASN A 5 -0.34 31.20 -1.78
CA ASN A 5 -1.73 31.25 -2.17
C ASN A 5 -1.85 31.71 -3.62
N GLY A 6 -2.48 30.90 -4.44
CA GLY A 6 -2.63 31.17 -5.87
C GLY A 6 -4.04 30.87 -6.38
N SER A 7 -4.44 31.55 -7.43
CA SER A 7 -5.77 31.34 -8.04
C SER A 7 -5.91 30.00 -8.77
N ALA A 8 -4.81 29.40 -9.23
CA ALA A 8 -4.76 28.09 -9.87
C ALA A 8 -4.02 27.08 -8.99
N GLY A 9 -2.70 26.97 -9.07
CA GLY A 9 -1.89 26.22 -8.13
C GLY A 9 -1.36 27.13 -7.04
N GLY A 10 -1.42 26.71 -5.77
CA GLY A 10 -0.93 27.51 -4.66
C GLY A 10 0.58 27.77 -4.75
N ALA A 11 1.35 26.81 -5.24
CA ALA A 11 2.80 26.91 -5.41
C ALA A 11 3.23 26.91 -6.87
N ILE A 12 2.68 26.00 -7.68
CA ILE A 12 2.98 25.90 -9.12
C ILE A 12 1.67 25.83 -9.90
N ALA A 13 1.60 26.65 -10.94
CA ALA A 13 0.56 26.56 -11.95
C ALA A 13 1.20 26.50 -13.33
N VAL A 14 0.93 25.43 -14.05
CA VAL A 14 1.26 25.29 -15.47
C VAL A 14 -0.07 25.34 -16.24
N SER A 15 -0.21 26.32 -17.10
CA SER A 15 -1.41 26.45 -17.93
C SER A 15 -1.00 26.63 -19.39
N ASN A 16 -1.43 25.71 -20.23
CA ASN A 16 -1.25 25.76 -21.67
C ASN A 16 -2.58 26.08 -22.35
N SER A 17 -3.17 27.24 -22.03
CA SER A 17 -4.47 27.67 -22.55
C SER A 17 -4.38 28.50 -23.83
N THR A 18 -3.25 29.13 -24.12
CA THR A 18 -3.08 30.09 -25.24
C THR A 18 -2.10 29.63 -26.29
N ASN A 19 -1.12 28.81 -25.98
CA ASN A 19 -0.04 28.39 -26.86
C ASN A 19 -0.04 26.86 -27.06
N ASN A 20 0.43 26.41 -28.24
CA ASN A 20 0.62 24.97 -28.52
C ASN A 20 2.05 24.49 -28.24
N ASN A 21 2.79 25.18 -27.38
CA ASN A 21 4.13 24.75 -27.03
C ASN A 21 4.08 23.63 -26.02
N ALA A 22 4.79 22.55 -26.26
CA ALA A 22 4.94 21.47 -25.31
C ALA A 22 5.66 21.95 -24.03
N VAL A 23 5.17 21.54 -22.88
CA VAL A 23 5.79 21.80 -21.58
C VAL A 23 6.41 20.51 -21.08
N LYS A 24 7.71 20.58 -20.74
CA LYS A 24 8.40 19.56 -19.97
C LYS A 24 8.65 20.11 -18.56
N LEU A 25 8.02 19.52 -17.57
CA LEU A 25 8.18 19.90 -16.18
C LEU A 25 8.77 18.72 -15.41
N ARG A 26 9.95 18.94 -14.80
CA ARG A 26 10.53 17.99 -13.84
C ARG A 26 10.67 18.69 -12.49
N ILE A 27 10.07 18.10 -11.48
CA ILE A 27 10.16 18.50 -10.08
C ILE A 27 10.87 17.35 -9.35
N GLU A 28 11.94 17.66 -8.67
CA GLU A 28 12.74 16.65 -7.99
C GLU A 28 13.17 17.15 -6.61
N SER A 29 13.09 16.26 -5.61
CA SER A 29 13.55 16.51 -4.23
C SER A 29 12.97 17.81 -3.62
N CYS A 30 11.68 18.04 -3.84
CA CYS A 30 10.99 19.27 -3.41
C CYS A 30 9.96 19.00 -2.32
N THR A 31 9.71 20.00 -1.48
CA THR A 31 8.59 20.01 -0.55
C THR A 31 7.59 21.11 -0.92
N PHE A 32 6.32 20.73 -0.96
CA PHE A 32 5.17 21.62 -1.13
C PHE A 32 4.29 21.47 0.09
N ALA A 33 4.30 22.47 0.96
CA ALA A 33 3.56 22.38 2.20
C ALA A 33 2.71 23.63 2.47
N GLU A 34 1.50 23.41 2.98
CA GLU A 34 0.56 24.45 3.40
C GLU A 34 0.24 25.50 2.32
N ASN A 35 0.32 25.10 1.04
CA ASN A 35 -0.07 26.00 -0.05
C ASN A 35 -1.58 25.88 -0.31
N SER A 36 -2.17 26.94 -0.84
CA SER A 36 -3.59 27.00 -1.15
C SER A 36 -3.85 27.51 -2.55
N GLY A 37 -4.73 26.84 -3.28
CA GLY A 37 -5.13 27.22 -4.64
C GLY A 37 -6.19 26.28 -5.17
N ARG A 38 -6.79 26.59 -6.32
CA ARG A 38 -7.82 25.74 -6.93
C ARG A 38 -7.34 24.31 -7.13
N GLY A 39 -6.12 24.11 -7.58
CA GLY A 39 -5.49 22.80 -7.73
C GLY A 39 -4.56 22.43 -6.54
N GLY A 40 -4.81 22.96 -5.35
CA GLY A 40 -3.98 22.75 -4.19
C GLY A 40 -2.58 23.34 -4.36
N ALA A 41 -1.54 22.52 -4.14
CA ALA A 41 -0.17 22.96 -4.33
C ALA A 41 0.19 23.12 -5.82
N ILE A 42 -0.17 22.16 -6.65
CA ILE A 42 0.26 22.05 -8.05
C ILE A 42 -0.94 21.90 -8.97
N SER A 43 -1.07 22.81 -9.92
CA SER A 43 -2.07 22.73 -10.99
C SER A 43 -1.38 22.59 -12.34
N LEU A 44 -1.68 21.50 -13.03
CA LEU A 44 -1.14 21.18 -14.36
C LEU A 44 -2.31 21.16 -15.34
N GLU A 45 -2.40 22.16 -16.18
CA GLU A 45 -3.51 22.34 -17.10
C GLU A 45 -3.03 22.39 -18.55
N ASN A 46 -3.58 21.49 -19.39
CA ASN A 46 -3.39 21.52 -20.83
C ASN A 46 -4.74 21.54 -21.55
N LYS A 47 -5.05 22.65 -22.20
CA LYS A 47 -6.25 22.86 -23.03
C LYS A 47 -5.93 22.90 -24.52
N LYS A 48 -4.73 22.54 -24.94
CA LYS A 48 -4.26 22.63 -26.32
C LYS A 48 -3.78 21.28 -26.84
N THR A 49 -3.33 21.27 -28.08
CA THR A 49 -2.88 20.05 -28.76
C THR A 49 -1.42 19.70 -28.51
N ALA A 50 -0.68 20.49 -27.72
CA ALA A 50 0.68 20.20 -27.35
C ALA A 50 0.74 18.97 -26.41
N ILE A 51 1.73 18.14 -26.61
CA ILE A 51 1.98 16.96 -25.78
C ILE A 51 2.94 17.38 -24.67
N ASN A 52 2.44 17.39 -23.44
CA ASN A 52 3.22 17.76 -22.26
C ASN A 52 3.80 16.50 -21.57
N ASP A 53 4.88 16.71 -20.84
CA ASP A 53 5.54 15.70 -20.04
C ASP A 53 5.78 16.25 -18.63
N TYR A 54 5.17 15.59 -17.62
CA TYR A 54 5.22 16.02 -16.24
C TYR A 54 5.83 14.93 -15.38
N GLN A 55 6.88 15.26 -14.64
CA GLN A 55 7.56 14.33 -13.73
C GLN A 55 7.71 14.97 -12.35
N LEU A 56 7.22 14.27 -11.33
CA LEU A 56 7.43 14.60 -9.93
C LEU A 56 8.16 13.43 -9.27
N ILE A 57 9.32 13.69 -8.71
CA ILE A 57 10.23 12.64 -8.22
C ILE A 57 10.72 13.02 -6.81
N ASN A 58 10.83 12.04 -5.92
CA ASN A 58 11.38 12.22 -4.57
C ASN A 58 10.84 13.46 -3.83
N SER A 59 9.56 13.72 -3.91
CA SER A 59 9.00 14.98 -3.40
C SER A 59 7.90 14.73 -2.38
N THR A 60 7.79 15.64 -1.41
CA THR A 60 6.76 15.62 -0.36
C THR A 60 5.71 16.71 -0.63
N ILE A 61 4.43 16.35 -0.65
CA ILE A 61 3.31 17.27 -0.81
C ILE A 61 2.37 17.12 0.40
N TYR A 62 2.33 18.14 1.27
CA TYR A 62 1.82 18.02 2.62
C TYR A 62 0.97 19.22 3.05
N LYS A 63 -0.20 18.92 3.65
CA LYS A 63 -1.10 19.95 4.21
C LYS A 63 -1.47 21.09 3.25
N ASN A 64 -1.50 20.83 1.95
CA ASN A 64 -2.00 21.81 1.00
C ASN A 64 -3.52 21.77 0.96
N SER A 65 -4.13 22.85 0.53
CA SER A 65 -5.59 22.96 0.52
C SER A 65 -6.13 23.53 -0.78
N SER A 66 -7.35 23.12 -1.11
CA SER A 66 -8.12 23.64 -2.23
C SER A 66 -9.55 23.97 -1.81
N PRO A 67 -10.10 25.09 -2.22
CA PRO A 67 -11.51 25.37 -2.02
C PRO A 67 -12.43 24.56 -2.93
N ASN A 68 -11.91 23.92 -3.97
CA ASN A 68 -12.76 23.33 -5.02
C ASN A 68 -12.35 21.92 -5.47
N ASP A 69 -11.12 21.76 -5.99
CA ASP A 69 -10.77 20.54 -6.75
C ASP A 69 -9.79 19.64 -5.98
N ALA A 70 -8.50 19.73 -6.20
CA ALA A 70 -7.49 18.87 -5.59
C ALA A 70 -6.76 19.59 -4.46
N GLY A 71 -6.55 18.91 -3.33
CA GLY A 71 -5.77 19.48 -2.23
C GLY A 71 -4.28 19.54 -2.53
N ALA A 72 -3.72 18.51 -3.19
CA ALA A 72 -2.30 18.45 -3.54
C ALA A 72 -2.04 18.74 -5.01
N ILE A 73 -2.51 17.90 -5.91
CA ILE A 73 -2.22 17.99 -7.36
C ILE A 73 -3.51 17.90 -8.17
N MET A 74 -3.72 18.86 -9.05
CA MET A 74 -4.72 18.78 -10.10
C MET A 74 -4.03 18.60 -11.45
N LEU A 75 -4.38 17.53 -12.15
CA LEU A 75 -3.99 17.29 -13.52
C LEU A 75 -5.22 17.43 -14.42
N LEU A 76 -5.25 18.49 -15.19
CA LEU A 76 -6.18 18.68 -16.30
C LEU A 76 -5.41 18.45 -17.59
N ALA A 77 -5.24 17.17 -17.94
CA ALA A 77 -4.55 16.75 -19.14
C ALA A 77 -5.53 16.49 -20.27
N GLY A 78 -5.14 16.75 -21.49
CA GLY A 78 -6.08 16.74 -22.59
C GLY A 78 -5.62 16.04 -23.85
N GLN A 79 -4.38 15.58 -23.97
CA GLN A 79 -3.90 15.07 -25.25
C GLN A 79 -3.36 13.65 -25.16
N THR A 80 -3.70 12.84 -26.15
CA THR A 80 -3.07 11.52 -26.35
C THR A 80 -1.55 11.68 -26.51
N GLY A 81 -0.79 10.90 -25.72
CA GLY A 81 0.66 10.97 -25.71
C GLY A 81 1.24 11.84 -24.60
N GLU A 82 0.44 12.60 -23.85
CA GLU A 82 0.90 13.25 -22.63
C GLU A 82 1.27 12.22 -21.58
N THR A 83 2.24 12.58 -20.73
CA THR A 83 2.68 11.73 -19.63
C THR A 83 2.61 12.48 -18.30
N PHE A 84 2.26 11.73 -17.25
CA PHE A 84 2.34 12.17 -15.86
C PHE A 84 2.99 11.08 -15.03
N ASP A 85 4.19 11.34 -14.54
CA ASP A 85 4.97 10.44 -13.72
C ASP A 85 5.07 10.97 -12.29
N LEU A 86 4.67 10.14 -11.36
CA LEU A 86 4.86 10.35 -9.93
C LEU A 86 5.71 9.19 -9.40
N ILE A 87 6.94 9.49 -8.97
CA ILE A 87 7.92 8.46 -8.61
C ILE A 87 8.51 8.78 -7.24
N ASN A 88 8.44 7.82 -6.31
CA ASN A 88 8.95 7.98 -4.94
C ASN A 88 8.49 9.29 -4.27
N CYS A 89 7.23 9.61 -4.35
CA CYS A 89 6.64 10.78 -3.71
C CYS A 89 5.79 10.40 -2.49
N THR A 90 5.71 11.32 -1.53
CA THR A 90 4.81 11.23 -0.38
C THR A 90 3.79 12.36 -0.44
N ILE A 91 2.50 12.01 -0.53
CA ILE A 91 1.37 12.95 -0.64
C ILE A 91 0.39 12.64 0.49
N THR A 92 0.32 13.52 1.49
CA THR A 92 -0.49 13.25 2.68
C THR A 92 -1.05 14.51 3.33
N GLU A 93 -2.13 14.36 4.07
CA GLU A 93 -2.84 15.40 4.81
C GLU A 93 -3.29 16.60 3.95
N ASN A 94 -3.38 16.45 2.64
CA ASN A 94 -3.92 17.50 1.79
C ASN A 94 -5.45 17.51 1.84
N THR A 95 -6.05 18.69 1.69
CA THR A 95 -7.48 18.86 1.91
C THR A 95 -8.18 19.58 0.77
N THR A 96 -9.45 19.25 0.56
CA THR A 96 -10.36 20.05 -0.26
C THR A 96 -11.62 20.37 0.50
N THR A 97 -12.15 21.58 0.35
CA THR A 97 -13.42 22.03 0.94
C THR A 97 -14.58 21.94 -0.07
N GLY A 98 -14.29 21.53 -1.29
CA GLY A 98 -15.29 21.31 -2.33
C GLY A 98 -16.13 20.06 -2.12
N ASN A 99 -17.01 19.75 -3.07
CA ASN A 99 -17.87 18.57 -3.02
C ASN A 99 -17.04 17.29 -2.82
N ALA A 100 -17.59 16.37 -2.04
CA ALA A 100 -16.97 15.13 -1.57
C ALA A 100 -16.50 14.13 -2.67
N GLY A 101 -16.58 14.48 -3.95
CA GLY A 101 -16.11 13.68 -5.07
C GLY A 101 -14.76 14.11 -5.65
N HIS A 102 -14.10 15.07 -5.03
CA HIS A 102 -12.88 15.65 -5.56
C HIS A 102 -11.66 15.13 -4.80
N GLY A 103 -10.68 14.53 -5.51
CA GLY A 103 -9.50 13.94 -4.92
C GLY A 103 -8.67 14.94 -4.12
N ALA A 104 -8.72 14.86 -2.79
CA ALA A 104 -7.95 15.77 -1.94
C ALA A 104 -6.44 15.57 -2.12
N GLY A 105 -5.98 14.34 -2.40
CA GLY A 105 -4.61 14.07 -2.82
C GLY A 105 -4.41 14.49 -4.27
N ILE A 106 -4.76 13.63 -5.21
CA ILE A 106 -4.59 13.87 -6.64
C ILE A 106 -5.94 13.79 -7.34
N ARG A 107 -6.24 14.78 -8.15
CA ARG A 107 -7.38 14.75 -9.05
C ARG A 107 -6.93 14.75 -10.51
N PHE A 108 -7.33 13.70 -11.21
CA PHE A 108 -7.24 13.60 -12.65
C PHE A 108 -8.56 14.11 -13.26
N TYR A 109 -8.51 15.33 -13.75
CA TYR A 109 -9.68 16.04 -14.27
C TYR A 109 -9.53 16.24 -15.75
N ASN A 110 -10.58 16.01 -16.51
CA ASN A 110 -10.64 16.39 -17.91
C ASN A 110 -12.08 16.72 -18.32
N ASP A 111 -12.22 17.72 -19.17
CA ASP A 111 -13.51 18.13 -19.72
C ASP A 111 -13.96 17.24 -20.87
N ASP A 112 -13.02 16.56 -21.56
CA ASP A 112 -13.30 15.65 -22.66
C ASP A 112 -13.00 14.19 -22.27
N SER A 113 -14.02 13.34 -22.31
CA SER A 113 -13.93 11.94 -21.93
C SER A 113 -13.02 11.12 -22.85
N SER A 114 -12.87 11.51 -24.12
CA SER A 114 -12.15 10.72 -25.12
C SER A 114 -10.63 10.83 -24.98
N THR A 115 -10.12 11.98 -24.58
CA THR A 115 -8.68 12.24 -24.54
C THR A 115 -8.03 12.01 -23.19
N SER A 116 -8.77 12.17 -22.08
CA SER A 116 -8.23 11.92 -20.73
C SER A 116 -7.90 10.46 -20.47
N GLN A 117 -8.57 9.57 -21.16
CA GLN A 117 -8.40 8.14 -21.03
C GLN A 117 -7.04 7.67 -21.56
N THR A 118 -6.45 8.42 -22.49
CA THR A 118 -5.22 8.08 -23.20
C THR A 118 -3.96 8.84 -22.75
N VAL A 119 -4.05 9.62 -21.69
CA VAL A 119 -2.89 10.21 -21.01
C VAL A 119 -2.24 9.15 -20.12
N LEU A 120 -0.97 8.85 -20.37
CA LEU A 120 -0.23 7.88 -19.54
C LEU A 120 0.03 8.45 -18.15
N LYS A 121 -0.49 7.78 -17.13
CA LYS A 121 -0.29 8.13 -15.71
C LYS A 121 0.47 6.99 -15.04
N ARG A 122 1.66 7.28 -14.51
CA ARG A 122 2.45 6.32 -13.75
C ARG A 122 2.62 6.81 -12.31
N ILE A 123 2.22 5.99 -11.36
CA ILE A 123 2.39 6.23 -9.93
C ILE A 123 3.23 5.06 -9.39
N LEU A 124 4.50 5.31 -9.11
CA LEU A 124 5.50 4.30 -8.86
C LEU A 124 6.22 4.58 -7.54
N ASN A 125 6.31 3.59 -6.66
CA ASN A 125 6.95 3.73 -5.33
C ASN A 125 6.38 4.90 -4.49
N CYS A 126 5.12 5.22 -4.59
CA CYS A 126 4.54 6.40 -3.94
C CYS A 126 3.73 6.04 -2.70
N ILE A 127 3.62 7.01 -1.79
CA ILE A 127 2.67 7.00 -0.67
C ILE A 127 1.66 8.11 -0.92
N ILE A 128 0.39 7.75 -1.03
CA ILE A 128 -0.72 8.69 -1.18
C ILE A 128 -1.79 8.29 -0.19
N GLU A 129 -1.80 8.94 0.97
CA GLU A 129 -2.71 8.59 2.05
C GLU A 129 -3.13 9.79 2.89
N ASN A 130 -4.19 9.62 3.69
CA ASN A 130 -4.69 10.64 4.61
C ASN A 130 -5.06 11.98 3.96
N ASN A 131 -5.31 11.99 2.64
CA ASN A 131 -5.86 13.17 1.99
C ASN A 131 -7.39 13.11 2.07
N TYR A 132 -8.05 14.21 2.40
CA TYR A 132 -9.47 14.15 2.72
C TYR A 132 -10.25 15.42 2.32
N ALA A 133 -11.50 15.21 1.95
CA ALA A 133 -12.46 16.27 1.78
C ALA A 133 -12.98 16.74 3.15
N THR A 134 -13.20 18.04 3.30
CA THR A 134 -13.79 18.62 4.49
C THR A 134 -15.17 19.20 4.18
N ASN A 135 -16.10 19.08 5.13
CA ASN A 135 -17.36 19.77 5.09
C ASN A 135 -17.50 20.60 6.37
N ASN A 136 -17.66 21.93 6.23
CA ASN A 136 -17.69 22.85 7.36
C ASN A 136 -16.51 22.70 8.33
N GLY A 137 -15.31 22.42 7.81
CA GLY A 137 -14.09 22.27 8.60
C GLY A 137 -13.90 20.89 9.24
N SER A 138 -14.89 20.00 9.15
CA SER A 138 -14.77 18.62 9.65
C SER A 138 -14.37 17.67 8.52
N ARG A 139 -13.52 16.68 8.84
CA ARG A 139 -13.15 15.60 7.91
C ARG A 139 -14.41 14.84 7.51
N ASN A 140 -14.69 14.79 6.22
CA ASN A 140 -15.89 14.15 5.70
C ASN A 140 -15.57 12.80 5.05
N GLN A 141 -14.55 12.75 4.20
CA GLN A 141 -14.21 11.54 3.45
C GLN A 141 -12.73 11.53 3.08
N ASN A 142 -12.11 10.34 3.15
CA ASN A 142 -10.79 10.13 2.56
C ASN A 142 -10.91 10.16 1.04
N SER A 143 -9.95 10.83 0.40
CA SER A 143 -9.98 11.03 -1.04
C SER A 143 -8.55 11.21 -1.56
N ASP A 144 -7.79 10.12 -1.63
CA ASP A 144 -6.38 10.17 -2.02
C ASP A 144 -6.20 10.31 -3.53
N LEU A 145 -6.95 9.54 -4.30
CA LEU A 145 -7.00 9.63 -5.77
C LEU A 145 -8.44 9.83 -6.25
N SER A 146 -8.62 10.64 -7.26
CA SER A 146 -9.91 10.81 -7.93
C SER A 146 -9.74 11.00 -9.43
N PHE A 147 -10.62 10.37 -10.19
CA PHE A 147 -10.65 10.46 -11.64
C PHE A 147 -12.04 10.92 -12.07
N ARG A 148 -12.12 11.90 -12.94
CA ARG A 148 -13.41 12.30 -13.53
C ARG A 148 -13.93 11.27 -14.51
N HIS A 149 -13.03 10.69 -15.31
CA HIS A 149 -13.31 9.63 -16.27
C HIS A 149 -12.35 8.48 -16.04
N THR A 150 -12.85 7.25 -16.13
CA THR A 150 -12.05 6.04 -16.00
C THR A 150 -10.98 5.97 -17.08
N PRO A 151 -9.68 5.99 -16.77
CA PRO A 151 -8.64 5.79 -17.76
C PRO A 151 -8.73 4.37 -18.34
N GLU A 152 -8.30 4.19 -19.57
CA GLU A 152 -8.05 2.85 -20.09
C GLU A 152 -6.90 2.18 -19.32
N ALA A 153 -6.97 0.87 -19.13
CA ALA A 153 -6.01 0.12 -18.31
C ALA A 153 -4.54 0.32 -18.71
N THR A 154 -4.27 0.46 -19.99
CA THR A 154 -2.93 0.70 -20.54
C THR A 154 -2.34 2.08 -20.21
N TYR A 155 -3.18 3.02 -19.79
CA TYR A 155 -2.80 4.41 -19.51
C TYR A 155 -2.80 4.76 -18.00
N LEU A 156 -3.05 3.79 -17.12
CA LEU A 156 -2.90 3.95 -15.69
C LEU A 156 -2.02 2.82 -15.13
N ILE A 157 -0.85 3.16 -14.66
CA ILE A 157 0.11 2.21 -14.07
C ILE A 157 0.38 2.65 -12.63
N ILE A 158 -0.03 1.84 -11.67
CA ILE A 158 0.26 2.07 -10.26
C ILE A 158 1.00 0.84 -9.74
N LYS A 159 2.27 1.00 -9.37
CA LYS A 159 3.13 -0.11 -8.91
C LYS A 159 3.94 0.24 -7.68
N ASN A 160 4.12 -0.75 -6.80
CA ASN A 160 4.92 -0.65 -5.58
C ASN A 160 4.54 0.58 -4.72
N SER A 161 3.27 0.92 -4.66
CA SER A 161 2.78 2.14 -4.02
C SER A 161 1.80 1.82 -2.90
N PHE A 162 1.69 2.73 -1.94
CA PHE A 162 0.68 2.70 -0.89
C PHE A 162 -0.39 3.75 -1.20
N ILE A 163 -1.62 3.31 -1.39
CA ILE A 163 -2.76 4.18 -1.67
C ILE A 163 -3.81 3.97 -0.57
N GLY A 164 -4.12 5.01 0.18
CA GLY A 164 -5.05 4.94 1.30
C GLY A 164 -6.51 4.80 0.87
N SER A 165 -6.92 5.52 -0.17
CA SER A 165 -8.28 5.46 -0.69
C SER A 165 -8.38 5.93 -2.14
N ASP A 166 -9.37 5.43 -2.86
CA ASP A 166 -9.66 5.77 -4.26
C ASP A 166 -10.75 6.86 -4.44
N GLY A 167 -11.04 7.63 -3.38
CA GLY A 167 -12.03 8.70 -3.45
C GLY A 167 -13.44 8.20 -3.80
N ASN A 168 -14.23 8.99 -4.50
CA ASN A 168 -15.59 8.66 -4.88
C ASN A 168 -15.69 7.70 -6.09
N ASN A 169 -15.19 6.49 -5.95
CA ASN A 169 -15.65 5.24 -6.54
C ASN A 169 -16.04 5.18 -8.02
N ASN A 170 -15.56 6.03 -8.88
CA ASN A 170 -15.78 5.83 -10.29
C ASN A 170 -14.79 4.86 -10.93
N ILE A 171 -13.74 4.48 -10.19
CA ILE A 171 -12.74 3.50 -10.62
C ILE A 171 -12.48 2.54 -9.47
N ASN A 172 -12.61 1.27 -9.72
CA ASN A 172 -12.03 0.27 -8.85
C ASN A 172 -10.52 0.22 -9.14
N VAL A 173 -9.76 1.14 -8.51
CA VAL A 173 -8.30 1.27 -8.69
C VAL A 173 -7.58 -0.06 -8.45
N LYS A 174 -8.19 -0.97 -7.70
CA LYS A 174 -7.67 -2.32 -7.47
C LYS A 174 -7.37 -3.11 -8.74
N TYR A 175 -8.11 -2.89 -9.82
CA TYR A 175 -7.88 -3.59 -11.08
C TYR A 175 -6.59 -3.16 -11.82
N TYR A 176 -6.00 -2.04 -11.43
CA TYR A 176 -4.81 -1.48 -12.08
C TYR A 176 -3.55 -1.61 -11.22
N MET A 177 -3.68 -2.27 -10.07
CA MET A 177 -2.65 -2.30 -9.04
C MET A 177 -1.98 -3.66 -8.99
N GLU A 178 -0.79 -3.73 -9.54
CA GLU A 178 0.15 -4.81 -9.29
C GLU A 178 1.13 -4.39 -8.19
N ASP A 179 1.46 -5.30 -7.28
CA ASP A 179 2.44 -5.08 -6.20
C ASP A 179 2.17 -3.83 -5.34
N ASN A 180 0.93 -3.55 -4.98
CA ASN A 180 0.60 -2.36 -4.19
C ASN A 180 0.06 -2.69 -2.80
N LEU A 181 0.34 -1.81 -1.85
CA LEU A 181 -0.23 -1.81 -0.50
C LEU A 181 -1.50 -0.94 -0.51
N PHE A 182 -2.65 -1.55 -0.22
CA PHE A 182 -3.93 -0.86 -0.23
C PHE A 182 -4.61 -0.96 1.13
N ASN A 183 -5.05 0.18 1.69
CA ASN A 183 -5.72 0.26 3.00
C ASN A 183 -4.95 -0.38 4.17
N TYR A 184 -3.64 -0.47 4.08
CA TYR A 184 -2.81 -0.80 5.22
C TYR A 184 -2.56 0.45 6.07
N PHE A 185 -2.27 0.24 7.35
CA PHE A 185 -2.04 1.27 8.35
C PHE A 185 -1.24 2.46 7.83
N SER A 186 -1.39 3.63 8.46
CA SER A 186 -0.59 4.80 8.13
C SER A 186 0.90 4.42 7.99
N ALA A 187 1.44 4.66 6.80
CA ALA A 187 2.82 4.31 6.47
C ALA A 187 3.81 5.40 6.83
N VAL A 188 3.32 6.58 7.24
CA VAL A 188 4.14 7.76 7.46
C VAL A 188 4.08 8.26 8.89
N GLU A 189 5.18 8.84 9.34
CA GLU A 189 5.29 9.59 10.59
C GLU A 189 4.85 11.05 10.39
N SER A 190 4.68 11.78 11.49
CA SER A 190 4.49 13.22 11.43
C SER A 190 5.65 13.89 10.70
N LEU A 191 5.37 15.03 10.07
CA LEU A 191 6.38 15.81 9.36
C LEU A 191 7.57 16.11 10.27
N ALA A 192 8.73 15.58 9.91
CA ALA A 192 9.96 15.85 10.63
C ALA A 192 10.54 17.20 10.22
N GLU A 193 11.00 17.96 11.20
CA GLU A 193 11.85 19.12 10.95
C GLU A 193 13.31 18.66 10.84
N PHE A 194 14.05 19.22 9.89
CA PHE A 194 15.48 19.00 9.80
C PHE A 194 16.19 19.63 10.99
N GLU A 195 16.92 18.83 11.75
CA GLU A 195 17.85 19.34 12.75
C GLU A 195 19.04 20.00 12.03
N GLY A 196 19.31 21.26 12.32
CA GLY A 196 20.53 21.95 11.93
C GLY A 196 20.42 23.09 10.96
N SER A 197 19.24 23.49 10.50
CA SER A 197 19.12 24.71 9.71
C SER A 197 18.99 25.97 10.59
N THR A 198 19.88 26.90 10.36
CA THR A 198 19.76 28.26 10.88
C THR A 198 18.55 28.95 10.23
N SER A 199 18.03 29.99 10.87
CA SER A 199 16.78 30.70 10.57
C SER A 199 16.55 31.17 9.13
N ASP A 200 17.55 31.07 8.27
CA ASP A 200 17.51 31.52 6.87
C ASP A 200 17.45 30.41 5.85
N GLN A 201 17.51 29.14 6.26
CA GLN A 201 17.30 28.04 5.34
C GLN A 201 15.80 27.79 5.19
N ILE A 202 15.39 27.90 3.96
CA ILE A 202 14.05 27.66 3.46
C ILE A 202 13.54 26.34 4.05
N GLN A 203 12.30 26.32 4.54
CA GLN A 203 11.59 25.10 5.01
C GLN A 203 11.46 24.02 3.91
N ALA A 204 12.25 24.11 2.86
CA ALA A 204 12.34 23.21 1.73
C ALA A 204 12.80 21.79 2.12
N GLU A 205 13.34 21.64 3.32
CA GLU A 205 13.90 20.36 3.79
C GLU A 205 12.93 19.54 4.65
N LYS A 206 11.69 20.04 4.85
CA LYS A 206 10.68 19.27 5.55
C LYS A 206 10.19 18.14 4.66
N CYS A 207 10.24 16.92 5.17
CA CYS A 207 9.76 15.73 4.51
C CYS A 207 9.13 14.80 5.53
N ILE A 208 8.39 13.82 5.06
CA ILE A 208 7.76 12.85 5.93
C ILE A 208 8.42 11.49 5.68
N PRO A 209 9.26 11.01 6.60
CA PRO A 209 9.80 9.66 6.53
C PRO A 209 8.71 8.63 6.83
N VAL A 210 8.87 7.42 6.30
CA VAL A 210 8.07 6.28 6.71
C VAL A 210 8.57 5.71 8.02
N LEU A 211 7.71 5.00 8.75
CA LEU A 211 8.13 4.22 9.91
C LEU A 211 9.09 3.11 9.46
N SER A 212 10.22 2.93 10.15
CA SER A 212 11.20 1.89 9.82
C SER A 212 10.65 0.47 9.97
N SER A 213 9.64 0.30 10.81
CA SER A 213 8.88 -0.94 11.01
C SER A 213 7.72 -1.11 10.02
N SER A 214 7.44 -0.12 9.18
CA SER A 214 6.40 -0.21 8.17
C SER A 214 6.85 -1.04 6.97
N LEU A 215 5.91 -1.70 6.31
CA LEU A 215 6.09 -2.34 5.01
C LEU A 215 6.69 -1.39 3.98
N ALA A 216 6.26 -0.14 4.00
CA ALA A 216 6.73 0.90 3.12
C ALA A 216 8.25 1.10 3.14
N SER A 217 8.92 0.74 4.26
CA SER A 217 10.37 0.89 4.40
C SER A 217 11.19 -0.07 3.53
N ASN A 218 10.58 -1.12 2.99
CA ASN A 218 11.27 -2.13 2.16
C ASN A 218 10.37 -2.70 1.06
N TYR A 219 9.51 -1.90 0.46
CA TYR A 219 8.53 -2.37 -0.52
C TYR A 219 8.77 -1.84 -1.94
N GLY A 220 9.45 -0.72 -2.08
CA GLY A 220 9.68 -0.06 -3.35
C GLY A 220 10.58 -0.86 -4.29
N ASN A 221 10.38 -0.68 -5.59
CA ASN A 221 11.24 -1.24 -6.63
C ASN A 221 12.25 -0.17 -7.10
N PRO A 222 13.55 -0.34 -6.89
CA PRO A 222 14.56 0.64 -7.26
C PRO A 222 14.70 0.86 -8.78
N GLN A 223 14.20 -0.05 -9.61
CA GLN A 223 14.23 0.08 -11.06
C GLN A 223 13.56 1.38 -11.52
N TRP A 224 12.44 1.77 -10.89
CA TRP A 224 11.72 2.99 -11.26
C TRP A 224 12.53 4.27 -11.08
N LEU A 225 13.43 4.29 -10.10
CA LEU A 225 14.35 5.40 -9.88
C LEU A 225 15.51 5.37 -10.86
N GLN A 226 16.04 4.18 -11.16
CA GLN A 226 17.12 4.00 -12.15
C GLN A 226 16.69 4.46 -13.54
N GLU A 227 15.46 4.19 -13.96
CA GLU A 227 14.90 4.63 -15.23
C GLU A 227 14.89 6.16 -15.40
N VAL A 228 14.77 6.90 -14.30
CA VAL A 228 14.79 8.37 -14.31
C VAL A 228 16.12 8.98 -13.84
N GLY A 229 17.14 8.13 -13.63
CA GLY A 229 18.50 8.55 -13.28
C GLY A 229 18.68 9.01 -11.83
N ILE A 230 17.85 8.53 -10.91
CA ILE A 230 17.87 8.92 -9.48
C ILE A 230 18.52 7.82 -8.64
N THR A 231 19.44 8.23 -7.77
CA THR A 231 20.14 7.34 -6.84
C THR A 231 19.99 7.75 -5.36
N THR A 232 19.42 8.90 -5.12
CA THR A 232 19.23 9.45 -3.76
C THR A 232 17.76 9.69 -3.44
N ASP A 233 17.45 9.87 -2.18
CA ASP A 233 16.15 10.30 -1.70
C ASP A 233 16.02 11.84 -1.69
N GLN A 234 14.90 12.36 -1.18
CA GLN A 234 14.65 13.79 -1.07
C GLN A 234 15.70 14.51 -0.21
N LYS A 235 16.31 13.83 0.76
CA LYS A 235 17.36 14.35 1.66
C LYS A 235 18.77 14.22 1.08
N GLY A 236 18.92 13.68 -0.13
CA GLY A 236 20.21 13.37 -0.72
C GLY A 236 20.88 12.11 -0.20
N LYS A 237 20.17 11.31 0.64
CA LYS A 237 20.67 10.03 1.13
C LYS A 237 20.60 8.99 0.02
N THR A 238 21.68 8.25 -0.17
CA THR A 238 21.73 7.17 -1.17
C THR A 238 20.68 6.11 -0.85
N ARG A 239 19.88 5.75 -1.84
CA ARG A 239 18.94 4.62 -1.73
C ARG A 239 19.69 3.31 -1.95
N PRO A 240 19.46 2.29 -1.10
CA PRO A 240 20.08 1.00 -1.28
C PRO A 240 19.45 0.29 -2.48
N PHE A 241 20.28 -0.02 -3.48
CA PHE A 241 19.87 -0.90 -4.58
C PHE A 241 20.26 -2.38 -4.32
N THR A 242 20.63 -2.69 -3.09
CA THR A 242 20.87 -4.06 -2.63
C THR A 242 19.56 -4.76 -2.34
N ASN A 243 19.45 -6.02 -2.77
CA ASN A 243 18.26 -6.86 -2.61
C ASN A 243 17.00 -6.43 -3.39
N ASN A 244 17.14 -5.61 -4.44
CA ASN A 244 16.03 -5.16 -5.29
C ASN A 244 14.86 -4.49 -4.53
N ARG A 245 15.11 -3.84 -3.41
CA ARG A 245 14.09 -3.14 -2.62
C ARG A 245 14.62 -1.78 -2.14
N CYS A 246 13.72 -0.83 -2.03
CA CYS A 246 13.95 0.48 -1.43
C CYS A 246 12.70 0.91 -0.64
N THR A 247 12.81 1.99 0.10
CA THR A 247 11.65 2.62 0.73
C THR A 247 10.73 3.24 -0.34
N ILE A 248 9.43 3.05 -0.22
CA ILE A 248 8.46 3.83 -1.00
C ILE A 248 8.29 5.23 -0.38
N GLY A 249 7.87 6.21 -1.18
CA GLY A 249 7.80 7.61 -0.75
C GLY A 249 9.10 8.39 -0.94
N SER A 250 9.10 9.63 -0.50
CA SER A 250 10.16 10.60 -0.81
C SER A 250 11.46 10.38 -0.05
N VAL A 251 11.43 9.70 1.10
CA VAL A 251 12.57 9.55 2.02
C VAL A 251 12.96 8.10 2.20
N GLU A 252 14.26 7.83 2.16
CA GLU A 252 14.82 6.51 2.43
C GLU A 252 15.07 6.31 3.92
N VAL A 253 14.50 5.25 4.50
CA VAL A 253 14.75 4.84 5.87
C VAL A 253 15.43 3.46 5.91
N VAL A 254 16.17 3.21 6.98
CA VAL A 254 16.69 1.86 7.21
C VAL A 254 15.55 1.02 7.78
N SER A 255 15.12 0.04 7.03
CA SER A 255 14.08 -0.87 7.50
C SER A 255 14.57 -1.66 8.72
N THR A 256 13.74 -1.72 9.74
CA THR A 256 13.95 -2.61 10.88
C THR A 256 13.33 -4.00 10.65
N LEU A 257 12.65 -4.17 9.54
CA LEU A 257 12.16 -5.48 9.11
C LEU A 257 13.36 -6.35 8.74
N ASN A 258 13.41 -7.56 9.27
CA ASN A 258 14.47 -8.51 8.93
C ASN A 258 14.43 -8.82 7.42
N PRO A 259 15.60 -8.77 6.71
CA PRO A 259 15.65 -9.24 5.34
C PRO A 259 15.26 -10.73 5.31
N GLY A 260 14.13 -11.05 4.75
CA GLY A 260 13.61 -12.43 4.71
C GLY A 260 12.36 -12.68 5.56
N THR A 261 12.05 -11.83 6.53
CA THR A 261 10.72 -11.81 7.11
C THR A 261 9.85 -10.90 6.24
N LYS A 262 9.02 -11.52 5.43
CA LYS A 262 7.93 -10.77 4.81
C LYS A 262 6.99 -10.33 5.91
N PRO A 263 6.57 -9.08 5.91
CA PRO A 263 5.54 -8.65 6.81
C PRO A 263 4.29 -9.50 6.57
N GLU A 264 3.68 -9.89 7.65
CA GLU A 264 2.41 -10.59 7.65
C GLU A 264 1.42 -9.87 6.72
N GLY A 265 0.86 -10.61 5.77
CA GLY A 265 -0.13 -10.08 4.83
C GLY A 265 0.39 -9.53 3.49
N THR A 266 1.70 -9.50 3.24
CA THR A 266 2.20 -9.09 1.91
C THR A 266 2.20 -10.29 0.95
N PRO A 267 1.49 -10.24 -0.19
CA PRO A 267 1.56 -11.30 -1.18
C PRO A 267 3.01 -11.48 -1.66
N ILE A 268 3.50 -12.73 -1.63
CA ILE A 268 4.82 -13.07 -2.17
C ILE A 268 4.80 -12.99 -3.68
N TYR A 269 3.64 -13.27 -4.25
CA TYR A 269 3.43 -13.43 -5.66
C TYR A 269 2.34 -12.47 -6.13
N PRO A 270 2.48 -11.84 -7.29
CA PRO A 270 1.50 -10.88 -7.82
C PRO A 270 0.22 -11.55 -8.32
N SER A 271 0.26 -12.85 -8.58
CA SER A 271 -0.88 -13.68 -8.99
C SER A 271 -0.73 -15.08 -8.42
N TYR A 272 -1.76 -15.91 -8.61
CA TYR A 272 -1.70 -17.33 -8.28
C TYR A 272 -1.13 -18.20 -9.42
N ASP A 273 -0.70 -17.59 -10.51
CA ASP A 273 -0.19 -18.31 -11.68
C ASP A 273 1.11 -19.05 -11.35
N ASN A 274 1.15 -20.32 -11.70
CA ASN A 274 2.28 -21.23 -11.46
C ASN A 274 2.62 -21.45 -9.97
N LEU A 275 1.71 -21.15 -9.05
CA LEU A 275 1.89 -21.46 -7.63
C LEU A 275 1.28 -22.81 -7.26
N VAL A 276 1.95 -23.51 -6.37
CA VAL A 276 1.40 -24.69 -5.69
C VAL A 276 0.67 -24.21 -4.44
N MET A 277 -0.66 -24.22 -4.51
CA MET A 277 -1.53 -23.79 -3.41
C MET A 277 -2.20 -24.98 -2.76
N ALA A 278 -2.25 -24.99 -1.42
CA ALA A 278 -2.92 -26.04 -0.65
C ALA A 278 -4.13 -25.46 0.12
N GLY A 279 -5.13 -26.30 0.41
CA GLY A 279 -6.18 -25.98 1.38
C GLY A 279 -5.62 -26.20 2.80
N TYR A 280 -5.78 -25.22 3.67
CA TYR A 280 -5.36 -25.33 5.07
C TYR A 280 -6.54 -25.17 6.03
N GLN A 281 -6.69 -26.16 6.88
CA GLN A 281 -7.76 -26.28 7.87
C GLN A 281 -7.16 -26.23 9.27
N GLY A 282 -6.89 -25.01 9.76
CA GLY A 282 -6.38 -24.75 11.11
C GLY A 282 -7.48 -24.80 12.16
N TRP A 283 -8.19 -25.92 12.32
CA TRP A 283 -9.35 -26.06 13.20
C TRP A 283 -9.32 -27.22 14.20
N PHE A 284 -8.21 -27.95 14.24
CA PHE A 284 -8.08 -29.05 15.19
C PHE A 284 -7.80 -28.52 16.60
N SER A 285 -8.59 -28.95 17.58
CA SER A 285 -8.28 -28.72 18.97
C SER A 285 -8.42 -30.01 19.79
N VAL A 286 -7.68 -30.06 20.88
CA VAL A 286 -7.65 -31.20 21.78
C VAL A 286 -7.89 -30.75 23.20
N LYS A 287 -8.33 -31.67 24.03
CA LYS A 287 -8.58 -31.40 25.46
C LYS A 287 -7.29 -30.94 26.15
N GLY A 288 -7.36 -29.79 26.79
CA GLY A 288 -6.23 -29.20 27.53
C GLY A 288 -5.31 -28.30 26.71
N ASP A 289 -5.69 -27.99 25.45
CA ASP A 289 -5.04 -26.94 24.66
C ASP A 289 -5.52 -25.53 25.06
N ASP A 290 -4.89 -24.50 24.50
CA ASP A 290 -5.20 -23.10 24.78
C ASP A 290 -6.37 -22.54 23.95
N SER A 291 -7.08 -23.39 23.17
CA SER A 291 -8.18 -22.98 22.30
C SER A 291 -9.44 -22.51 23.06
N GLY A 292 -9.55 -22.84 24.35
CA GLY A 292 -10.74 -22.62 25.15
C GLY A 292 -11.88 -23.61 24.90
N ASN A 293 -11.75 -24.53 23.93
CA ASN A 293 -12.82 -25.49 23.58
C ASN A 293 -12.97 -26.64 24.56
N ASN A 294 -11.99 -26.92 25.39
CA ASN A 294 -11.94 -28.02 26.36
C ASN A 294 -12.47 -29.37 25.84
N GLY A 295 -12.21 -29.66 24.56
CA GLY A 295 -12.73 -30.85 23.88
C GLY A 295 -11.93 -31.20 22.63
N TYR A 296 -12.40 -32.26 21.95
CA TYR A 296 -11.77 -32.74 20.71
C TYR A 296 -12.56 -32.22 19.51
N VAL A 297 -12.04 -31.21 18.83
CA VAL A 297 -12.69 -30.60 17.66
C VAL A 297 -12.01 -31.12 16.38
N HIS A 298 -12.82 -31.64 15.48
CA HIS A 298 -12.46 -32.25 14.18
C HIS A 298 -11.57 -33.51 14.27
N CYS A 299 -10.75 -33.69 15.29
CA CYS A 299 -9.97 -34.93 15.48
C CYS A 299 -10.81 -36.04 16.08
N GLY A 300 -11.79 -35.73 16.96
CA GLY A 300 -12.66 -36.67 17.63
C GLY A 300 -14.11 -36.67 17.11
N ARG A 301 -14.90 -37.57 17.67
CA ARG A 301 -16.36 -37.66 17.45
C ARG A 301 -17.07 -37.74 18.81
N ASP A 302 -18.26 -37.17 18.90
CA ASP A 302 -19.12 -37.19 20.09
C ASP A 302 -18.39 -36.74 21.38
N GLY A 303 -17.46 -35.74 21.24
CA GLY A 303 -16.67 -35.21 22.35
C GLY A 303 -15.53 -36.11 22.85
N LYS A 304 -15.25 -37.21 22.14
CA LYS A 304 -14.23 -38.21 22.46
C LYS A 304 -13.19 -38.32 21.35
N PHE A 305 -11.96 -38.67 21.71
CA PHE A 305 -10.90 -39.02 20.78
C PHE A 305 -10.17 -40.25 21.31
N GLU A 306 -10.78 -41.40 21.10
CA GLU A 306 -10.39 -42.76 21.56
C GLU A 306 -10.72 -43.78 20.45
N PRO A 307 -10.27 -45.05 20.54
CA PRO A 307 -10.61 -46.07 19.57
C PRO A 307 -12.13 -46.18 19.30
N GLY A 308 -12.51 -46.04 18.04
CA GLY A 308 -13.92 -46.00 17.61
C GLY A 308 -14.50 -44.57 17.50
N TYR A 309 -13.84 -43.55 18.05
CA TYR A 309 -14.29 -42.17 18.02
C TYR A 309 -13.31 -41.20 17.35
N ALA A 310 -12.46 -41.73 16.44
CA ALA A 310 -11.58 -40.89 15.63
C ALA A 310 -12.36 -40.19 14.50
N GLY A 311 -12.11 -38.90 14.33
CA GLY A 311 -12.60 -38.07 13.22
C GLY A 311 -11.59 -38.01 12.05
N ILE A 312 -10.40 -38.56 12.23
CA ILE A 312 -9.30 -38.55 11.26
C ILE A 312 -9.07 -39.96 10.72
N GLU A 313 -8.55 -40.06 9.49
CA GLU A 313 -8.24 -41.34 8.82
C GLU A 313 -6.76 -41.70 8.97
N PHE A 314 -5.87 -40.72 9.11
CA PHE A 314 -4.43 -40.93 9.25
C PHE A 314 -3.91 -40.27 10.52
N TRP A 315 -3.01 -40.96 11.22
CA TRP A 315 -2.31 -40.40 12.37
C TRP A 315 -1.18 -39.49 11.90
N PRO A 316 -1.10 -38.24 12.43
CA PRO A 316 -0.01 -37.36 12.06
C PRO A 316 1.32 -37.86 12.62
N ASP A 317 2.41 -37.59 11.91
CA ASP A 317 3.75 -37.76 12.46
C ASP A 317 4.02 -36.70 13.52
N MET A 318 4.13 -37.14 14.77
CA MET A 318 4.30 -36.27 15.92
C MET A 318 5.76 -36.04 16.33
N THR A 319 6.73 -36.46 15.51
CA THR A 319 8.16 -36.43 15.87
C THR A 319 8.73 -35.03 15.97
N GLU A 320 8.32 -34.12 15.10
CA GLU A 320 8.81 -32.74 15.07
C GLU A 320 8.00 -31.76 15.94
N TYR A 321 6.83 -32.17 16.45
CA TYR A 321 6.05 -31.32 17.32
C TYR A 321 6.67 -31.17 18.70
N THR A 322 6.93 -29.95 19.12
CA THR A 322 7.45 -29.63 20.46
C THR A 322 6.33 -29.57 21.49
N LYS A 323 5.17 -28.99 21.11
CA LYS A 323 3.96 -28.96 21.91
C LYS A 323 2.95 -29.96 21.38
N LYS A 324 2.58 -30.94 22.21
CA LYS A 324 1.65 -32.02 21.88
C LYS A 324 0.94 -32.53 23.12
N TYR A 325 -0.24 -33.05 22.92
CA TYR A 325 -1.18 -33.41 23.98
C TYR A 325 -1.43 -34.91 24.01
N PRO A 326 -1.42 -35.57 25.19
CA PRO A 326 -1.76 -36.96 25.30
C PRO A 326 -3.23 -37.17 24.97
N VAL A 327 -3.55 -38.24 24.26
CA VAL A 327 -4.89 -38.61 23.85
C VAL A 327 -5.18 -40.07 24.24
N ASP A 328 -6.44 -40.49 24.23
CA ASP A 328 -6.87 -41.82 24.70
C ASP A 328 -6.60 -42.93 23.62
N PHE A 329 -5.42 -42.85 23.01
CA PHE A 329 -4.87 -43.88 22.11
C PHE A 329 -3.49 -44.30 22.59
N VAL A 330 -3.13 -45.52 22.23
CA VAL A 330 -1.77 -46.06 22.42
C VAL A 330 -1.22 -46.56 21.10
N TYR A 331 0.08 -46.41 20.88
CA TYR A 331 0.77 -46.97 19.75
C TYR A 331 0.87 -48.50 19.86
N PRO A 332 1.23 -49.23 18.78
CA PRO A 332 1.35 -50.68 18.78
C PRO A 332 2.35 -51.26 19.80
N ASP A 333 3.28 -50.42 20.24
CA ASP A 333 4.25 -50.71 21.30
C ASP A 333 3.75 -50.42 22.72
N ASN A 334 2.49 -50.07 22.88
CA ASN A 334 1.81 -49.60 24.10
C ASN A 334 2.29 -48.25 24.63
N SER A 335 3.06 -47.46 23.88
CA SER A 335 3.39 -46.10 24.26
C SER A 335 2.23 -45.16 24.10
N GLN A 336 2.22 -44.06 24.87
CA GLN A 336 1.21 -43.02 24.83
C GLN A 336 1.18 -42.34 23.47
N ALA A 337 0.00 -42.24 22.83
CA ALA A 337 -0.18 -41.45 21.63
C ALA A 337 -0.44 -39.97 21.94
N TYR A 338 0.04 -39.12 21.06
CA TYR A 338 -0.09 -37.68 21.17
C TYR A 338 -0.74 -37.09 19.90
N PHE A 339 -1.34 -35.92 20.07
CA PHE A 339 -1.90 -35.14 18.98
C PHE A 339 -1.57 -33.66 19.15
N PHE A 340 -1.71 -32.87 18.09
CA PHE A 340 -1.44 -31.43 18.07
C PHE A 340 -2.71 -30.61 18.24
N SER A 341 -2.55 -29.32 18.58
CA SER A 341 -3.61 -28.31 18.44
C SER A 341 -3.24 -27.29 17.37
N SER A 342 -4.20 -26.92 16.53
CA SER A 342 -4.05 -25.81 15.57
C SER A 342 -4.08 -24.43 16.23
N SER A 343 -4.34 -24.35 17.52
CA SER A 343 -4.29 -23.11 18.31
C SER A 343 -2.89 -22.81 18.84
N ASP A 344 -1.95 -23.76 18.72
CA ASP A 344 -0.57 -23.58 19.15
C ASP A 344 0.25 -22.91 18.05
N GLU A 345 0.95 -21.83 18.40
CA GLU A 345 1.82 -21.09 17.49
C GLU A 345 2.89 -22.00 16.88
N GLU A 346 3.54 -22.83 17.73
CA GLU A 346 4.58 -23.77 17.27
C GLU A 346 4.06 -24.80 16.26
N THR A 347 2.80 -25.21 16.39
CA THR A 347 2.15 -26.12 15.44
C THR A 347 1.96 -25.42 14.07
N VAL A 348 1.47 -24.19 14.10
CA VAL A 348 1.27 -23.41 12.87
C VAL A 348 2.59 -23.15 12.18
N ASP A 349 3.60 -22.71 12.91
CA ASP A 349 4.94 -22.46 12.39
C ASP A 349 5.56 -23.72 11.76
N LEU A 350 5.41 -24.87 12.41
CA LEU A 350 5.89 -26.15 11.91
C LEU A 350 5.20 -26.55 10.60
N HIS A 351 3.87 -26.39 10.53
CA HIS A 351 3.12 -26.70 9.30
C HIS A 351 3.56 -25.82 8.13
N PHE A 352 3.71 -24.50 8.35
CA PHE A 352 4.17 -23.59 7.30
C PHE A 352 5.62 -23.83 6.92
N LYS A 353 6.49 -24.21 7.87
CA LYS A 353 7.86 -24.65 7.58
C LYS A 353 7.87 -25.87 6.66
N TRP A 354 7.06 -26.89 6.96
CA TRP A 354 6.95 -28.06 6.08
C TRP A 354 6.44 -27.70 4.69
N MET A 355 5.40 -26.86 4.60
CA MET A 355 4.90 -26.39 3.32
C MET A 355 6.00 -25.73 2.49
N GLN A 356 6.77 -24.85 3.10
CA GLN A 356 7.92 -24.22 2.43
C GLN A 356 8.97 -25.24 2.00
N GLN A 357 9.30 -26.20 2.83
CA GLN A 357 10.29 -27.25 2.53
C GLN A 357 9.86 -28.16 1.39
N TYR A 358 8.56 -28.40 1.26
CA TYR A 358 8.00 -29.27 0.23
C TYR A 358 7.49 -28.50 -1.00
N GLY A 359 7.81 -27.22 -1.14
CA GLY A 359 7.52 -26.42 -2.33
C GLY A 359 6.05 -26.03 -2.46
N ILE A 360 5.34 -25.87 -1.33
CA ILE A 360 4.00 -25.29 -1.31
C ILE A 360 4.15 -23.79 -1.13
N ASP A 361 3.70 -23.02 -2.11
CA ASP A 361 3.90 -21.57 -2.18
C ASP A 361 2.90 -20.79 -1.31
N GLY A 362 1.76 -21.36 -1.00
CA GLY A 362 0.74 -20.72 -0.18
C GLY A 362 -0.44 -21.60 0.15
N VAL A 363 -1.34 -21.06 0.97
CA VAL A 363 -2.53 -21.78 1.41
C VAL A 363 -3.80 -20.96 1.27
N PHE A 364 -4.91 -21.65 1.00
CA PHE A 364 -6.26 -21.12 1.20
C PHE A 364 -6.76 -21.55 2.57
N ILE A 365 -6.88 -20.60 3.50
CA ILE A 365 -7.40 -20.88 4.83
C ILE A 365 -8.92 -21.05 4.75
N GLN A 366 -9.40 -22.21 5.13
CA GLN A 366 -10.83 -22.47 5.24
C GLN A 366 -11.34 -22.09 6.63
N ARG A 367 -12.33 -21.18 6.68
CA ARG A 367 -13.05 -20.82 7.91
C ARG A 367 -14.55 -20.75 7.70
N PHE A 368 -15.30 -21.15 8.70
CA PHE A 368 -16.77 -20.95 8.70
C PHE A 368 -17.10 -19.51 9.10
N ILE A 369 -18.08 -18.90 8.44
CA ILE A 369 -18.53 -17.53 8.74
C ILE A 369 -18.97 -17.40 10.19
N SER A 370 -19.62 -18.41 10.77
CA SER A 370 -20.05 -18.44 12.17
C SER A 370 -18.90 -18.34 13.18
N SER A 371 -17.68 -18.76 12.80
CA SER A 371 -16.50 -18.64 13.68
C SER A 371 -15.79 -17.27 13.59
N ILE A 372 -16.17 -16.42 12.63
CA ILE A 372 -15.59 -15.07 12.48
C ILE A 372 -16.39 -14.05 13.33
N THR A 373 -17.65 -14.32 13.64
CA THR A 373 -18.55 -13.39 14.33
C THR A 373 -18.56 -13.54 15.85
N SER A 374 -17.80 -14.49 16.40
CA SER A 374 -17.78 -14.83 17.83
C SER A 374 -16.51 -14.40 18.59
N GLN A 375 -15.76 -13.44 18.03
CA GLN A 375 -14.61 -12.80 18.72
C GLN A 375 -14.90 -11.35 19.03
#